data_7786083a7d764a7f854a021e366b3483
#
_entry.id   7786083a7d764a7f854a021e366b3483
#
_cell.length_a   1.000
_cell.length_b   1.000
_cell.length_c   1.000
_cell.angle_alpha   90.00
_cell.angle_beta   90.00
_cell.angle_gamma   90.00
#
_symmetry.space_group_name_H-M   'P 1'
#
loop_
_entity.id
_entity.type
_entity.pdbx_description
1 polymer ?
#
loop_
_entity_poly.entity_id
_entity_poly.type
_entity_poly.pdbx_seq_one_letter_code
_entity_poly.pdbx_strand_id
1 'polypeptide(L)'
;MGEQTAEINGVRICYETIGDPEGRPLLLVMGLGGPMIWWDDELCELLAGRGFRVIRFDNRDCGRSQAMSGRAWLLGSFLRQPPPYTLADMADDAAVLLDHLGIRSAHVTGVSLGGMISQTLAIRHPERVRSLVSVMSTTGGRLVGWPNPRVLPFLLGKAPAGREAYIDAVLATFRQIGSPGFPFDENRMRTRAVRTYERGINRAGTLRQLVAITSAADRSAQLKKLRIPALVIHGKADPLVHVSGGRATARAIPGAELMLVPGMGHDMPRGVWPALIDGIDRTANRAVSSEQAS
;
A
#
# COMPACT_ATOMS: atom_id res chain seq x y z
N MET A 1 -4.55 0.66 21.50
CA MET A 1 -3.29 -0.05 21.85
C MET A 1 -2.17 0.70 21.15
N GLY A 2 -0.93 0.73 21.68
CA GLY A 2 0.18 1.45 21.03
C GLY A 2 0.92 0.58 20.02
N GLU A 3 1.91 1.17 19.36
CA GLU A 3 2.79 0.46 18.44
C GLU A 3 3.54 -0.69 19.12
N GLN A 4 3.67 -1.78 18.42
CA GLN A 4 4.36 -3.00 18.85
C GLN A 4 5.40 -3.40 17.80
N THR A 5 6.37 -4.23 18.20
CA THR A 5 7.36 -4.81 17.28
C THR A 5 7.45 -6.31 17.48
N ALA A 6 7.65 -7.05 16.40
CA ALA A 6 7.86 -8.49 16.42
C ALA A 6 8.87 -8.92 15.34
N GLU A 7 9.52 -10.06 15.58
CA GLU A 7 10.34 -10.73 14.56
C GLU A 7 9.39 -11.48 13.60
N ILE A 8 9.32 -10.99 12.38
CA ILE A 8 8.40 -11.45 11.34
C ILE A 8 9.26 -11.84 10.13
N ASN A 9 9.26 -13.12 9.75
CA ASN A 9 10.02 -13.58 8.59
C ASN A 9 11.53 -13.19 8.65
N GLY A 10 12.12 -13.22 9.85
CA GLY A 10 13.50 -12.81 10.09
C GLY A 10 13.78 -11.30 10.01
N VAL A 11 12.70 -10.49 10.06
CA VAL A 11 12.79 -9.02 10.04
C VAL A 11 11.96 -8.45 11.18
N ARG A 12 12.52 -7.49 11.93
CA ARG A 12 11.76 -6.79 12.96
C ARG A 12 10.76 -5.83 12.29
N ILE A 13 9.47 -6.12 12.45
CA ILE A 13 8.36 -5.35 11.90
C ILE A 13 7.65 -4.58 13.02
N CYS A 14 7.42 -3.29 12.81
CA CYS A 14 6.60 -2.44 13.65
C CYS A 14 5.15 -2.45 13.13
N TYR A 15 4.20 -2.71 14.02
CA TYR A 15 2.78 -2.79 13.69
C TYR A 15 1.91 -2.22 14.80
N GLU A 16 0.64 -2.00 14.49
CA GLU A 16 -0.38 -1.55 15.43
C GLU A 16 -1.72 -2.18 15.07
N THR A 17 -2.55 -2.44 16.08
CA THR A 17 -3.92 -2.90 15.91
C THR A 17 -4.90 -1.91 16.52
N ILE A 18 -6.00 -1.61 15.80
CA ILE A 18 -7.01 -0.62 16.17
C ILE A 18 -8.39 -1.27 16.04
N GLY A 19 -9.28 -1.00 16.99
CA GLY A 19 -10.62 -1.57 17.03
C GLY A 19 -10.73 -2.81 17.93
N ASP A 20 -11.88 -3.48 17.85
CA ASP A 20 -12.18 -4.68 18.63
C ASP A 20 -11.26 -5.85 18.21
N PRO A 21 -10.57 -6.52 19.15
CA PRO A 21 -9.79 -7.72 18.86
C PRO A 21 -10.57 -8.84 18.18
N GLU A 22 -11.89 -8.95 18.46
CA GLU A 22 -12.79 -9.93 17.84
C GLU A 22 -13.41 -9.44 16.53
N GLY A 23 -13.11 -8.20 16.12
CA GLY A 23 -13.58 -7.62 14.87
C GLY A 23 -13.01 -8.34 13.64
N ARG A 24 -13.63 -8.11 12.48
CA ARG A 24 -13.16 -8.69 11.20
C ARG A 24 -11.74 -8.21 10.89
N PRO A 25 -10.74 -9.10 10.74
CA PRO A 25 -9.36 -8.68 10.49
C PRO A 25 -9.23 -7.94 9.15
N LEU A 26 -8.68 -6.72 9.19
CA LEU A 26 -8.37 -5.89 8.02
C LEU A 26 -6.91 -5.48 8.06
N LEU A 27 -6.11 -6.02 7.14
CA LEU A 27 -4.70 -5.68 6.98
C LEU A 27 -4.54 -4.51 6.01
N LEU A 28 -3.90 -3.44 6.45
CA LEU A 28 -3.60 -2.24 5.67
C LEU A 28 -2.13 -2.19 5.29
N VAL A 29 -1.83 -2.26 3.99
CA VAL A 29 -0.47 -2.27 3.45
C VAL A 29 -0.15 -0.94 2.78
N MET A 30 0.84 -0.21 3.29
CA MET A 30 1.19 1.12 2.82
C MET A 30 2.14 1.08 1.61
N GLY A 31 2.22 2.22 0.90
CA GLY A 31 3.01 2.42 -0.31
C GLY A 31 4.50 2.68 -0.05
N LEU A 32 5.20 2.99 -1.14
CA LEU A 32 6.64 3.22 -1.21
C LEU A 32 7.12 4.25 -0.20
N GLY A 33 8.02 3.85 0.71
CA GLY A 33 8.65 4.71 1.71
C GLY A 33 7.68 5.33 2.72
N GLY A 34 6.39 5.02 2.64
CA GLY A 34 5.36 5.51 3.55
C GLY A 34 5.25 4.62 4.78
N PRO A 35 5.46 5.13 6.01
CA PRO A 35 5.20 4.36 7.21
C PRO A 35 3.69 4.15 7.43
N MET A 36 3.35 3.20 8.29
CA MET A 36 1.96 2.81 8.59
C MET A 36 1.06 3.97 9.02
N ILE A 37 1.62 5.02 9.61
CA ILE A 37 0.88 6.24 10.01
C ILE A 37 0.32 7.05 8.82
N TRP A 38 0.63 6.69 7.57
CA TRP A 38 0.01 7.25 6.38
C TRP A 38 -1.40 6.72 6.14
N TRP A 39 -1.75 5.61 6.76
CA TRP A 39 -3.12 5.27 7.10
C TRP A 39 -3.50 6.12 8.31
N ASP A 40 -4.18 7.24 8.07
CA ASP A 40 -4.54 8.18 9.14
C ASP A 40 -5.24 7.48 10.30
N ASP A 41 -4.96 7.93 11.51
CA ASP A 41 -5.56 7.37 12.72
C ASP A 41 -7.09 7.45 12.65
N GLU A 42 -7.64 8.60 12.25
CA GLU A 42 -9.07 8.81 12.04
C GLU A 42 -9.68 7.86 10.99
N LEU A 43 -8.98 7.61 9.86
CA LEU A 43 -9.46 6.64 8.87
C LEU A 43 -9.49 5.22 9.45
N CYS A 44 -8.47 4.85 10.23
CA CYS A 44 -8.42 3.55 10.89
C CYS A 44 -9.54 3.40 11.94
N GLU A 45 -9.83 4.46 12.70
CA GLU A 45 -10.94 4.50 13.66
C GLU A 45 -12.31 4.38 12.97
N LEU A 46 -12.51 5.05 11.83
CA LEU A 46 -13.73 4.92 11.03
C LEU A 46 -13.91 3.48 10.49
N LEU A 47 -12.83 2.82 10.08
CA LEU A 47 -12.86 1.41 9.68
C LEU A 47 -13.15 0.50 10.87
N ALA A 48 -12.54 0.76 12.03
CA ALA A 48 -12.85 0.04 13.27
C ALA A 48 -14.32 0.20 13.67
N GLY A 49 -14.89 1.39 13.50
CA GLY A 49 -16.32 1.66 13.70
C GLY A 49 -17.25 0.88 12.77
N ARG A 50 -16.73 0.30 11.65
CA ARG A 50 -17.43 -0.65 10.78
C ARG A 50 -17.26 -2.13 11.20
N GLY A 51 -16.73 -2.38 12.41
CA GLY A 51 -16.52 -3.72 12.96
C GLY A 51 -15.25 -4.40 12.43
N PHE A 52 -14.25 -3.65 11.97
CA PHE A 52 -12.96 -4.22 11.62
C PHE A 52 -11.98 -4.16 12.81
N ARG A 53 -11.19 -5.22 12.96
CA ARG A 53 -9.90 -5.20 13.64
C ARG A 53 -8.87 -4.75 12.62
N VAL A 54 -8.52 -3.48 12.64
CA VAL A 54 -7.58 -2.87 11.68
C VAL A 54 -6.16 -3.18 12.12
N ILE A 55 -5.35 -3.75 11.22
CA ILE A 55 -3.93 -4.01 11.39
C ILE A 55 -3.17 -3.15 10.38
N ARG A 56 -2.28 -2.28 10.84
CA ARG A 56 -1.35 -1.54 9.99
C ARG A 56 0.08 -1.77 10.44
N PHE A 57 1.02 -1.77 9.51
CA PHE A 57 2.42 -2.05 9.81
C PHE A 57 3.36 -1.24 8.91
N ASP A 58 4.55 -0.98 9.40
CA ASP A 58 5.64 -0.45 8.60
C ASP A 58 6.25 -1.59 7.78
N ASN A 59 6.23 -1.48 6.45
CA ASN A 59 6.95 -2.42 5.60
C ASN A 59 8.45 -2.45 5.97
N ARG A 60 9.15 -3.56 5.68
CA ARG A 60 10.62 -3.59 5.80
C ARG A 60 11.23 -2.36 5.15
N ASP A 61 12.30 -1.82 5.72
CA ASP A 61 12.96 -0.59 5.27
C ASP A 61 12.17 0.71 5.49
N CYS A 62 11.07 0.68 6.20
CA CYS A 62 10.23 1.86 6.41
C CYS A 62 9.95 2.09 7.90
N GLY A 63 9.84 3.35 8.30
CA GLY A 63 9.43 3.78 9.62
C GLY A 63 10.28 3.16 10.74
N ARG A 64 9.64 2.43 11.66
CA ARG A 64 10.28 1.75 12.78
C ARG A 64 10.58 0.27 12.54
N SER A 65 10.20 -0.25 11.38
CA SER A 65 10.63 -1.58 10.95
C SER A 65 12.10 -1.60 10.60
N GLN A 66 12.70 -2.79 10.61
CA GLN A 66 14.11 -2.99 10.38
C GLN A 66 14.57 -2.42 9.03
N ALA A 67 15.65 -1.65 9.08
CA ALA A 67 16.39 -1.27 7.89
C ALA A 67 17.20 -2.47 7.38
N MET A 68 16.97 -2.84 6.12
CA MET A 68 17.66 -3.96 5.48
C MET A 68 19.06 -3.57 5.04
N SER A 69 19.95 -4.54 4.95
CA SER A 69 21.27 -4.39 4.35
C SER A 69 21.22 -4.57 2.82
N GLY A 70 22.33 -4.26 2.16
CA GLY A 70 22.50 -4.43 0.72
C GLY A 70 22.32 -3.15 -0.08
N ARG A 71 23.10 -3.04 -1.15
CA ARG A 71 23.03 -1.92 -2.10
C ARG A 71 21.92 -2.15 -3.09
N ALA A 72 21.05 -1.15 -3.25
CA ALA A 72 20.06 -1.10 -4.29
C ALA A 72 20.58 -0.26 -5.47
N TRP A 73 20.55 -0.82 -6.66
CA TRP A 73 20.97 -0.15 -7.88
C TRP A 73 19.81 -0.20 -8.89
N LEU A 74 19.22 0.94 -9.22
CA LEU A 74 18.12 0.99 -10.19
C LEU A 74 18.54 0.44 -11.56
N LEU A 75 19.77 0.71 -12.00
CA LEU A 75 20.35 0.11 -13.20
C LEU A 75 20.53 -1.41 -13.07
N GLY A 76 20.65 -1.95 -11.86
CA GLY A 76 20.80 -3.38 -11.60
C GLY A 76 19.56 -4.18 -12.03
N SER A 77 18.37 -3.60 -11.92
CA SER A 77 17.13 -4.24 -12.40
C SER A 77 17.15 -4.44 -13.93
N PHE A 78 17.75 -3.52 -14.68
CA PHE A 78 17.96 -3.68 -16.13
C PHE A 78 19.08 -4.69 -16.45
N LEU A 79 20.07 -4.83 -15.56
CA LEU A 79 21.18 -5.77 -15.69
C LEU A 79 20.89 -7.15 -15.07
N ARG A 80 19.64 -7.41 -14.69
CA ARG A 80 19.17 -8.67 -14.06
C ARG A 80 19.93 -9.04 -12.77
N GLN A 81 20.48 -8.07 -12.06
CA GLN A 81 21.01 -8.31 -10.73
C GLN A 81 19.84 -8.54 -9.75
N PRO A 82 19.93 -9.55 -8.88
CA PRO A 82 18.86 -9.81 -7.92
C PRO A 82 18.69 -8.61 -6.98
N PRO A 83 17.44 -8.18 -6.74
CA PRO A 83 17.18 -7.14 -5.74
C PRO A 83 17.52 -7.66 -4.34
N PRO A 84 17.83 -6.79 -3.37
CA PRO A 84 18.08 -7.18 -1.98
C PRO A 84 16.91 -7.96 -1.36
N TYR A 85 15.70 -7.69 -1.82
CA TYR A 85 14.46 -8.41 -1.53
C TYR A 85 13.43 -8.10 -2.63
N THR A 86 12.35 -8.86 -2.65
CA THR A 86 11.31 -8.82 -3.68
C THR A 86 9.94 -8.46 -3.09
N LEU A 87 8.93 -8.25 -3.96
CA LEU A 87 7.53 -8.16 -3.52
C LEU A 87 7.04 -9.45 -2.86
N ALA A 88 7.64 -10.61 -3.19
CA ALA A 88 7.32 -11.87 -2.55
C ALA A 88 7.76 -11.88 -1.09
N ASP A 89 8.98 -11.42 -0.79
CA ASP A 89 9.46 -11.31 0.59
C ASP A 89 8.59 -10.36 1.42
N MET A 90 8.14 -9.24 0.83
CA MET A 90 7.24 -8.29 1.51
C MET A 90 5.83 -8.86 1.72
N ALA A 91 5.35 -9.70 0.81
CA ALA A 91 4.08 -10.41 0.96
C ALA A 91 4.18 -11.50 2.03
N ASP A 92 5.31 -12.21 2.10
CA ASP A 92 5.59 -13.21 3.13
C ASP A 92 5.67 -12.54 4.52
N ASP A 93 6.22 -11.33 4.64
CA ASP A 93 6.16 -10.54 5.90
C ASP A 93 4.72 -10.31 6.34
N ALA A 94 3.86 -9.92 5.41
CA ALA A 94 2.44 -9.68 5.70
C ALA A 94 1.71 -10.98 6.15
N ALA A 95 2.03 -12.12 5.53
CA ALA A 95 1.47 -13.43 5.91
C ALA A 95 1.94 -13.84 7.31
N VAL A 96 3.25 -13.74 7.59
CA VAL A 96 3.82 -14.11 8.90
C VAL A 96 3.37 -13.15 10.01
N LEU A 97 3.12 -11.87 9.70
CA LEU A 97 2.50 -10.95 10.65
C LEU A 97 1.08 -11.40 11.06
N LEU A 98 0.30 -11.91 10.13
CA LEU A 98 -1.02 -12.49 10.47
C LEU A 98 -0.86 -13.73 11.35
N ASP A 99 0.14 -14.60 11.11
CA ASP A 99 0.44 -15.74 11.97
C ASP A 99 0.81 -15.31 13.39
N HIS A 100 1.69 -14.32 13.51
CA HIS A 100 2.09 -13.75 14.80
C HIS A 100 0.90 -13.23 15.61
N LEU A 101 -0.12 -12.66 14.92
CA LEU A 101 -1.33 -12.15 15.53
C LEU A 101 -2.42 -13.21 15.78
N GLY A 102 -2.14 -14.49 15.45
CA GLY A 102 -3.11 -15.58 15.55
C GLY A 102 -4.27 -15.47 14.55
N ILE A 103 -4.07 -14.73 13.44
CA ILE A 103 -5.10 -14.45 12.43
C ILE A 103 -4.91 -15.40 11.25
N ARG A 104 -5.86 -16.32 11.06
CA ARG A 104 -5.83 -17.28 9.96
C ARG A 104 -5.94 -16.59 8.59
N SER A 105 -6.86 -15.64 8.43
CA SER A 105 -7.09 -14.90 7.19
C SER A 105 -7.65 -13.51 7.46
N ALA A 106 -7.38 -12.56 6.57
CA ALA A 106 -7.81 -11.17 6.69
C ALA A 106 -8.38 -10.62 5.38
N HIS A 107 -9.19 -9.57 5.47
CA HIS A 107 -9.42 -8.65 4.37
C HIS A 107 -8.15 -7.83 4.19
N VAL A 108 -7.73 -7.56 2.96
CA VAL A 108 -6.46 -6.87 2.70
C VAL A 108 -6.69 -5.65 1.82
N THR A 109 -6.23 -4.50 2.27
CA THR A 109 -6.26 -3.25 1.50
C THR A 109 -4.84 -2.71 1.35
N GLY A 110 -4.40 -2.50 0.12
CA GLY A 110 -3.07 -1.96 -0.16
C GLY A 110 -3.08 -0.77 -1.10
N VAL A 111 -2.21 0.20 -0.80
CA VAL A 111 -2.07 1.45 -1.55
C VAL A 111 -0.76 1.44 -2.34
N SER A 112 -0.78 1.74 -3.65
CA SER A 112 0.42 1.88 -4.48
C SER A 112 1.30 0.61 -4.42
N LEU A 113 2.55 0.69 -3.95
CA LEU A 113 3.38 -0.49 -3.63
C LEU A 113 2.63 -1.48 -2.73
N GLY A 114 1.92 -1.00 -1.71
CA GLY A 114 1.12 -1.85 -0.85
C GLY A 114 0.05 -2.63 -1.59
N GLY A 115 -0.53 -2.06 -2.66
CA GLY A 115 -1.42 -2.79 -3.57
C GLY A 115 -0.71 -3.90 -4.33
N MET A 116 0.55 -3.68 -4.76
CA MET A 116 1.37 -4.72 -5.40
C MET A 116 1.71 -5.85 -4.43
N ILE A 117 2.05 -5.51 -3.17
CA ILE A 117 2.30 -6.47 -2.10
C ILE A 117 1.03 -7.29 -1.81
N SER A 118 -0.12 -6.62 -1.67
CA SER A 118 -1.41 -7.27 -1.41
C SER A 118 -1.85 -8.21 -2.54
N GLN A 119 -1.62 -7.82 -3.80
CA GLN A 119 -1.80 -8.71 -4.96
C GLN A 119 -0.89 -9.92 -4.86
N THR A 120 0.39 -9.72 -4.50
CA THR A 120 1.37 -10.80 -4.37
C THR A 120 1.00 -11.74 -3.21
N LEU A 121 0.54 -11.18 -2.07
CA LEU A 121 0.02 -11.95 -0.94
C LEU A 121 -1.16 -12.85 -1.36
N ALA A 122 -2.15 -12.29 -2.07
CA ALA A 122 -3.30 -13.05 -2.54
C ALA A 122 -2.93 -14.15 -3.55
N ILE A 123 -1.86 -13.96 -4.33
CA ILE A 123 -1.35 -14.96 -5.28
C ILE A 123 -0.60 -16.09 -4.56
N ARG A 124 0.26 -15.74 -3.59
CA ARG A 124 1.16 -16.69 -2.91
C ARG A 124 0.49 -17.44 -1.75
N HIS A 125 -0.42 -16.76 -1.08
CA HIS A 125 -1.10 -17.22 0.13
C HIS A 125 -2.62 -16.99 0.00
N PRO A 126 -3.28 -17.60 -1.00
CA PRO A 126 -4.71 -17.34 -1.28
C PRO A 126 -5.62 -17.64 -0.09
N GLU A 127 -5.25 -18.60 0.75
CA GLU A 127 -5.98 -18.98 1.99
C GLU A 127 -5.90 -17.90 3.08
N ARG A 128 -4.97 -16.94 2.94
CA ARG A 128 -4.76 -15.85 3.92
C ARG A 128 -5.55 -14.60 3.58
N VAL A 129 -6.11 -14.49 2.36
CA VAL A 129 -6.77 -13.28 1.87
C VAL A 129 -8.24 -13.57 1.59
N ARG A 130 -9.11 -13.04 2.45
CA ARG A 130 -10.57 -13.16 2.30
C ARG A 130 -11.13 -12.24 1.22
N SER A 131 -10.61 -11.04 1.10
CA SER A 131 -10.92 -10.10 0.02
C SER A 131 -9.76 -9.14 -0.21
N LEU A 132 -9.68 -8.56 -1.40
CA LEU A 132 -8.59 -7.68 -1.83
C LEU A 132 -9.13 -6.32 -2.28
N VAL A 133 -8.63 -5.23 -1.67
CA VAL A 133 -8.83 -3.86 -2.17
C VAL A 133 -7.49 -3.30 -2.61
N SER A 134 -7.35 -3.01 -3.90
CA SER A 134 -6.12 -2.47 -4.51
C SER A 134 -6.34 -1.01 -4.90
N VAL A 135 -5.66 -0.09 -4.19
CA VAL A 135 -5.84 1.36 -4.35
C VAL A 135 -4.64 1.94 -5.09
N MET A 136 -4.88 2.74 -6.15
CA MET A 136 -3.87 3.46 -6.96
C MET A 136 -2.60 2.62 -7.26
N SER A 137 -2.80 1.36 -7.69
CA SER A 137 -1.73 0.39 -7.93
C SER A 137 -1.77 -0.18 -9.36
N THR A 138 -0.88 -1.12 -9.67
CA THR A 138 -0.76 -1.73 -11.00
C THR A 138 -0.40 -3.22 -10.90
N THR A 139 -0.67 -3.98 -11.96
CA THR A 139 -0.23 -5.39 -12.08
C THR A 139 1.27 -5.55 -12.30
N GLY A 140 1.99 -4.48 -12.63
CA GLY A 140 3.37 -4.52 -13.08
C GLY A 140 3.52 -4.82 -14.58
N GLY A 141 2.42 -4.80 -15.33
CA GLY A 141 2.45 -4.96 -16.80
C GLY A 141 3.21 -3.83 -17.49
N ARG A 142 4.00 -4.19 -18.50
CA ARG A 142 4.94 -3.25 -19.18
C ARG A 142 4.28 -2.05 -19.85
N LEU A 143 2.99 -2.12 -20.18
CA LEU A 143 2.28 -1.07 -20.91
C LEU A 143 1.28 -0.30 -20.05
N VAL A 144 1.28 -0.50 -18.73
CA VAL A 144 0.27 0.08 -17.83
C VAL A 144 0.90 0.65 -16.57
N GLY A 145 0.27 1.68 -16.01
CA GLY A 145 0.66 2.25 -14.73
C GLY A 145 1.95 3.09 -14.78
N TRP A 146 2.42 3.51 -15.94
CA TRP A 146 3.62 4.34 -16.08
C TRP A 146 3.40 5.73 -15.47
N PRO A 147 4.37 6.24 -14.71
CA PRO A 147 4.32 7.59 -14.19
C PRO A 147 4.40 8.63 -15.31
N ASN A 148 3.75 9.78 -15.11
CA ASN A 148 3.97 10.94 -15.94
C ASN A 148 5.44 11.41 -15.76
N PRO A 149 6.20 11.64 -16.84
CA PRO A 149 7.60 12.07 -16.73
C PRO A 149 7.82 13.30 -15.84
N ARG A 150 6.81 14.16 -15.71
CA ARG A 150 6.88 15.38 -14.88
C ARG A 150 7.03 15.10 -13.39
N VAL A 151 6.62 13.91 -12.90
CA VAL A 151 6.74 13.56 -11.46
C VAL A 151 8.06 12.86 -11.12
N LEU A 152 8.83 12.40 -12.13
CA LEU A 152 10.09 11.69 -11.89
C LEU A 152 11.13 12.50 -11.09
N PRO A 153 11.30 13.83 -11.29
CA PRO A 153 12.23 14.61 -10.49
C PRO A 153 11.90 14.61 -8.99
N PHE A 154 10.61 14.53 -8.63
CA PHE A 154 10.17 14.48 -7.22
C PHE A 154 10.46 13.11 -6.58
N LEU A 155 10.46 12.04 -7.38
CA LEU A 155 10.77 10.68 -6.90
C LEU A 155 12.28 10.43 -6.79
N LEU A 156 13.07 10.98 -7.70
CA LEU A 156 14.49 10.70 -7.84
C LEU A 156 15.38 11.86 -7.34
N GLY A 157 14.78 12.93 -6.83
CA GLY A 157 15.46 14.13 -6.37
C GLY A 157 16.43 13.88 -5.20
N LYS A 158 17.33 14.85 -4.96
CA LYS A 158 18.27 14.81 -3.84
C LYS A 158 17.53 14.80 -2.49
N ALA A 159 18.17 14.17 -1.47
CA ALA A 159 17.67 14.22 -0.12
C ALA A 159 17.57 15.65 0.38
N PRO A 160 16.42 16.08 0.89
CA PRO A 160 16.37 17.31 1.65
C PRO A 160 17.26 17.18 2.90
N ALA A 161 17.99 18.25 3.22
CA ALA A 161 18.85 18.29 4.40
C ALA A 161 18.06 18.88 5.59
N GLY A 162 17.81 18.05 6.60
CA GLY A 162 17.13 18.47 7.81
C GLY A 162 15.59 18.40 7.75
N ARG A 163 14.99 18.65 8.91
CA ARG A 163 13.56 18.43 9.17
C ARG A 163 12.65 19.32 8.30
N GLU A 164 12.89 20.64 8.31
CA GLU A 164 12.02 21.58 7.58
C GLU A 164 12.12 21.37 6.06
N ALA A 165 13.33 21.18 5.53
CA ALA A 165 13.53 20.88 4.13
C ALA A 165 12.84 19.56 3.70
N TYR A 166 12.79 18.56 4.59
CA TYR A 166 12.05 17.33 4.36
C TYR A 166 10.54 17.60 4.29
N ILE A 167 10.00 18.36 5.24
CA ILE A 167 8.58 18.71 5.30
C ILE A 167 8.18 19.45 4.01
N ASP A 168 8.94 20.46 3.62
CA ASP A 168 8.69 21.25 2.41
C ASP A 168 8.75 20.38 1.15
N ALA A 169 9.70 19.46 1.07
CA ALA A 169 9.79 18.51 -0.04
C ALA A 169 8.58 17.58 -0.11
N VAL A 170 8.06 17.09 1.01
CA VAL A 170 6.84 16.28 1.07
C VAL A 170 5.65 17.10 0.60
N LEU A 171 5.48 18.34 1.09
CA LEU A 171 4.40 19.23 0.67
C LEU A 171 4.46 19.51 -0.84
N ALA A 172 5.65 19.85 -1.36
CA ALA A 172 5.86 20.08 -2.78
C ALA A 172 5.53 18.85 -3.63
N THR A 173 5.95 17.66 -3.17
CA THR A 173 5.65 16.38 -3.84
C THR A 173 4.16 16.14 -3.91
N PHE A 174 3.44 16.27 -2.79
CA PHE A 174 1.99 15.98 -2.75
C PHE A 174 1.13 17.05 -3.44
N ARG A 175 1.63 18.28 -3.60
CA ARG A 175 1.00 19.26 -4.50
C ARG A 175 1.10 18.85 -5.97
N GLN A 176 2.09 18.05 -6.35
CA GLN A 176 2.28 17.57 -7.73
C GLN A 176 1.56 16.25 -8.01
N ILE A 177 1.60 15.31 -7.07
CA ILE A 177 1.03 13.98 -7.26
C ILE A 177 -0.36 13.81 -6.65
N GLY A 178 -0.77 14.72 -5.76
CA GLY A 178 -2.04 14.67 -5.06
C GLY A 178 -3.26 14.90 -5.93
N SER A 179 -4.39 15.02 -5.30
CA SER A 179 -5.72 15.02 -5.90
C SER A 179 -6.17 16.42 -6.31
N PRO A 180 -6.10 16.82 -7.58
CA PRO A 180 -6.48 18.17 -8.00
C PRO A 180 -7.99 18.46 -7.88
N GLY A 181 -8.82 17.44 -7.79
CA GLY A 181 -10.27 17.59 -7.61
C GLY A 181 -10.72 17.72 -6.15
N PHE A 182 -9.78 17.75 -5.21
CA PHE A 182 -10.06 17.84 -3.77
C PHE A 182 -9.21 18.94 -3.12
N PRO A 183 -9.68 19.58 -2.04
CA PRO A 183 -8.87 20.53 -1.29
C PRO A 183 -7.58 19.88 -0.77
N PHE A 184 -6.45 20.57 -0.98
CA PHE A 184 -5.18 20.15 -0.40
C PHE A 184 -5.12 20.56 1.07
N ASP A 185 -5.20 19.59 1.97
CA ASP A 185 -5.08 19.80 3.41
C ASP A 185 -3.60 19.88 3.80
N GLU A 186 -3.05 21.10 3.74
CA GLU A 186 -1.64 21.36 4.04
C GLU A 186 -1.29 21.02 5.49
N ASN A 187 -2.16 21.35 6.44
CA ASN A 187 -1.91 21.09 7.87
C ASN A 187 -1.80 19.58 8.15
N ARG A 188 -2.72 18.78 7.60
CA ARG A 188 -2.68 17.32 7.69
C ARG A 188 -1.41 16.77 7.05
N MET A 189 -1.05 17.25 5.86
CA MET A 189 0.15 16.78 5.17
C MET A 189 1.43 17.18 5.92
N ARG A 190 1.50 18.39 6.46
CA ARG A 190 2.62 18.85 7.31
C ARG A 190 2.74 17.98 8.56
N THR A 191 1.66 17.76 9.28
CA THR A 191 1.64 16.88 10.47
C THR A 191 2.14 15.48 10.14
N ARG A 192 1.68 14.91 9.02
CA ARG A 192 2.13 13.60 8.53
C ARG A 192 3.62 13.59 8.20
N ALA A 193 4.14 14.63 7.53
CA ALA A 193 5.55 14.76 7.21
C ALA A 193 6.42 14.87 8.47
N VAL A 194 5.98 15.65 9.47
CA VAL A 194 6.64 15.75 10.77
C VAL A 194 6.72 14.38 11.45
N ARG A 195 5.59 13.72 11.63
CA ARG A 195 5.53 12.37 12.25
C ARG A 195 6.39 11.36 11.50
N THR A 196 6.43 11.45 10.15
CA THR A 196 7.27 10.58 9.32
C THR A 196 8.75 10.84 9.57
N TYR A 197 9.17 12.11 9.63
CA TYR A 197 10.55 12.49 9.92
C TYR A 197 11.00 11.96 11.30
N GLU A 198 10.16 12.13 12.32
CA GLU A 198 10.41 11.67 13.69
C GLU A 198 10.47 10.12 13.80
N ARG A 199 9.79 9.39 12.92
CA ARG A 199 9.89 7.93 12.84
C ARG A 199 11.20 7.45 12.21
N GLY A 200 11.91 8.33 11.54
CA GLY A 200 13.15 8.01 10.83
C GLY A 200 12.97 7.91 9.31
N ILE A 201 13.87 8.55 8.59
CA ILE A 201 13.90 8.57 7.14
C ILE A 201 14.96 7.59 6.64
N ASN A 202 14.52 6.56 5.91
CA ASN A 202 15.40 5.55 5.32
C ASN A 202 15.37 5.61 3.78
N ARG A 203 16.16 6.52 3.20
CA ARG A 203 16.24 6.67 1.74
C ARG A 203 16.81 5.44 1.03
N ALA A 204 17.81 4.81 1.63
CA ALA A 204 18.36 3.57 1.07
C ALA A 204 17.30 2.47 1.04
N GLY A 205 16.45 2.42 2.06
CA GLY A 205 15.29 1.53 2.11
C GLY A 205 14.26 1.85 1.04
N THR A 206 13.88 3.13 0.88
CA THR A 206 12.98 3.55 -0.19
C THR A 206 13.51 3.15 -1.58
N LEU A 207 14.84 3.27 -1.79
CA LEU A 207 15.45 2.83 -3.03
C LEU A 207 15.39 1.31 -3.20
N ARG A 208 15.61 0.51 -2.13
CA ARG A 208 15.45 -0.96 -2.18
C ARG A 208 14.02 -1.37 -2.51
N GLN A 209 13.02 -0.72 -1.90
CA GLN A 209 11.62 -0.94 -2.25
C GLN A 209 11.33 -0.59 -3.72
N LEU A 210 11.89 0.51 -4.24
CA LEU A 210 11.73 0.89 -5.64
C LEU A 210 12.37 -0.15 -6.58
N VAL A 211 13.52 -0.72 -6.22
CA VAL A 211 14.14 -1.82 -6.96
C VAL A 211 13.26 -3.07 -6.91
N ALA A 212 12.65 -3.40 -5.77
CA ALA A 212 11.69 -4.50 -5.68
C ALA A 212 10.48 -4.30 -6.61
N ILE A 213 9.97 -3.07 -6.74
CA ILE A 213 8.90 -2.72 -7.69
C ILE A 213 9.36 -2.95 -9.15
N THR A 214 10.51 -2.35 -9.51
CA THR A 214 10.99 -2.35 -10.92
C THR A 214 11.50 -3.71 -11.39
N SER A 215 11.89 -4.57 -10.46
CA SER A 215 12.32 -5.96 -10.74
C SER A 215 11.14 -6.94 -10.76
N ALA A 216 9.94 -6.52 -10.32
CA ALA A 216 8.80 -7.41 -10.23
C ALA A 216 8.23 -7.74 -11.62
N ALA A 217 7.90 -9.01 -11.81
CA ALA A 217 7.20 -9.47 -13.01
C ALA A 217 5.72 -9.01 -13.05
N ASP A 218 5.15 -8.98 -14.24
CA ASP A 218 3.70 -8.79 -14.43
C ASP A 218 2.91 -9.91 -13.76
N ARG A 219 1.99 -9.54 -12.86
CA ARG A 219 1.15 -10.45 -12.09
C ARG A 219 -0.18 -10.78 -12.75
N SER A 220 -0.46 -10.23 -13.94
CA SER A 220 -1.78 -10.35 -14.60
C SER A 220 -2.23 -11.80 -14.79
N ALA A 221 -1.30 -12.70 -15.13
CA ALA A 221 -1.61 -14.11 -15.35
C ALA A 221 -2.00 -14.85 -14.06
N GLN A 222 -1.34 -14.52 -12.95
CA GLN A 222 -1.63 -15.10 -11.63
C GLN A 222 -2.91 -14.49 -11.05
N LEU A 223 -3.14 -13.19 -11.21
CA LEU A 223 -4.35 -12.51 -10.77
C LEU A 223 -5.62 -13.09 -11.40
N LYS A 224 -5.56 -13.60 -12.64
CA LYS A 224 -6.68 -14.30 -13.31
C LYS A 224 -7.14 -15.56 -12.57
N LYS A 225 -6.28 -16.14 -11.74
CA LYS A 225 -6.58 -17.35 -10.98
C LYS A 225 -7.26 -17.10 -9.64
N LEU A 226 -7.29 -15.85 -9.17
CA LEU A 226 -7.92 -15.50 -7.89
C LEU A 226 -9.43 -15.75 -7.93
N ARG A 227 -9.98 -16.18 -6.80
CA ARG A 227 -11.40 -16.49 -6.61
C ARG A 227 -11.95 -15.79 -5.36
N ILE A 228 -11.41 -14.62 -5.05
CA ILE A 228 -11.80 -13.81 -3.89
C ILE A 228 -12.49 -12.53 -4.36
N PRO A 229 -13.43 -11.97 -3.59
CA PRO A 229 -13.97 -10.64 -3.86
C PRO A 229 -12.85 -9.60 -3.93
N ALA A 230 -12.88 -8.79 -4.97
CA ALA A 230 -11.89 -7.74 -5.14
C ALA A 230 -12.54 -6.41 -5.57
N LEU A 231 -11.91 -5.32 -5.12
CA LEU A 231 -12.21 -3.95 -5.52
C LEU A 231 -10.91 -3.26 -5.92
N VAL A 232 -10.93 -2.59 -7.04
CA VAL A 232 -9.83 -1.71 -7.47
C VAL A 232 -10.32 -0.26 -7.41
N ILE A 233 -9.63 0.57 -6.65
CA ILE A 233 -9.90 2.02 -6.54
C ILE A 233 -8.75 2.77 -7.19
N HIS A 234 -9.05 3.69 -8.12
CA HIS A 234 -8.00 4.44 -8.78
C HIS A 234 -8.45 5.86 -9.14
N GLY A 235 -7.57 6.82 -8.88
CA GLY A 235 -7.78 8.20 -9.27
C GLY A 235 -7.64 8.40 -10.79
N LYS A 236 -8.58 9.11 -11.42
CA LYS A 236 -8.48 9.44 -12.85
C LYS A 236 -7.38 10.45 -13.14
N ALA A 237 -6.96 11.22 -12.13
CA ALA A 237 -5.92 12.25 -12.23
C ALA A 237 -4.57 11.80 -11.65
N ASP A 238 -4.38 10.51 -11.35
CA ASP A 238 -3.14 9.99 -10.78
C ASP A 238 -1.96 10.12 -11.75
N PRO A 239 -0.97 10.98 -11.44
CA PRO A 239 0.18 11.17 -12.32
C PRO A 239 1.34 10.22 -12.00
N LEU A 240 1.29 9.51 -10.86
CA LEU A 240 2.38 8.64 -10.40
C LEU A 240 2.18 7.19 -10.84
N VAL A 241 0.96 6.67 -10.68
CA VAL A 241 0.55 5.40 -11.29
C VAL A 241 -0.63 5.68 -12.20
N HIS A 242 -0.38 5.76 -13.50
CA HIS A 242 -1.43 6.07 -14.45
C HIS A 242 -2.63 5.13 -14.30
N VAL A 243 -3.84 5.63 -14.46
CA VAL A 243 -5.12 4.91 -14.27
C VAL A 243 -5.23 3.60 -15.07
N SER A 244 -4.42 3.45 -16.12
CA SER A 244 -4.31 2.19 -16.86
C SER A 244 -3.86 1.02 -15.99
N GLY A 245 -3.08 1.27 -14.94
CA GLY A 245 -2.67 0.26 -13.96
C GLY A 245 -3.84 -0.33 -13.18
N GLY A 246 -4.72 0.54 -12.65
CA GLY A 246 -5.95 0.11 -11.97
C GLY A 246 -6.91 -0.62 -12.92
N ARG A 247 -7.10 -0.10 -14.12
CA ARG A 247 -7.92 -0.78 -15.14
C ARG A 247 -7.38 -2.15 -15.51
N ALA A 248 -6.05 -2.30 -15.61
CA ALA A 248 -5.42 -3.59 -15.87
C ALA A 248 -5.62 -4.56 -14.70
N THR A 249 -5.48 -4.08 -13.47
CA THR A 249 -5.71 -4.87 -12.25
C THR A 249 -7.15 -5.38 -12.18
N ALA A 250 -8.14 -4.51 -12.39
CA ALA A 250 -9.55 -4.90 -12.38
C ALA A 250 -9.88 -5.91 -13.48
N ARG A 251 -9.34 -5.73 -14.69
CA ARG A 251 -9.52 -6.71 -15.78
C ARG A 251 -8.85 -8.06 -15.52
N ALA A 252 -7.75 -8.04 -14.75
CA ALA A 252 -7.02 -9.28 -14.46
C ALA A 252 -7.70 -10.14 -13.40
N ILE A 253 -8.40 -9.55 -12.42
CA ILE A 253 -9.02 -10.29 -11.33
C ILE A 253 -10.49 -10.60 -11.70
N PRO A 254 -10.89 -11.88 -11.80
CA PRO A 254 -12.28 -12.26 -12.13
C PRO A 254 -13.27 -11.68 -11.12
N GLY A 255 -14.32 -11.02 -11.59
CA GLY A 255 -15.36 -10.44 -10.73
C GLY A 255 -14.92 -9.22 -9.90
N ALA A 256 -13.75 -8.65 -10.16
CA ALA A 256 -13.33 -7.42 -9.50
C ALA A 256 -14.19 -6.22 -9.88
N GLU A 257 -14.60 -5.45 -8.89
CA GLU A 257 -15.20 -4.14 -9.10
C GLU A 257 -14.12 -3.10 -9.39
N LEU A 258 -14.45 -2.09 -10.21
CA LEU A 258 -13.57 -0.96 -10.51
C LEU A 258 -14.23 0.36 -10.14
N MET A 259 -13.66 1.05 -9.17
CA MET A 259 -14.06 2.40 -8.76
C MET A 259 -13.04 3.42 -9.28
N LEU A 260 -13.42 4.20 -10.28
CA LEU A 260 -12.61 5.30 -10.81
C LEU A 260 -13.08 6.61 -10.20
N VAL A 261 -12.20 7.29 -9.43
CA VAL A 261 -12.54 8.52 -8.71
C VAL A 261 -12.09 9.73 -9.53
N PRO A 262 -13.03 10.56 -10.04
CA PRO A 262 -12.70 11.80 -10.73
C PRO A 262 -11.93 12.75 -9.82
N GLY A 263 -10.88 13.41 -10.35
CA GLY A 263 -10.08 14.38 -9.62
C GLY A 263 -9.18 13.82 -8.51
N MET A 264 -9.24 12.54 -8.20
CA MET A 264 -8.29 11.88 -7.30
C MET A 264 -6.96 11.66 -8.02
N GLY A 265 -5.86 12.04 -7.37
CA GLY A 265 -4.47 11.80 -7.75
C GLY A 265 -3.87 10.58 -7.05
N HIS A 266 -2.60 10.70 -6.65
CA HIS A 266 -1.86 9.64 -5.94
C HIS A 266 -1.83 9.88 -4.43
N ASP A 267 -2.97 10.19 -3.85
CA ASP A 267 -3.19 10.33 -2.41
C ASP A 267 -4.63 9.93 -2.04
N MET A 268 -4.93 9.94 -0.75
CA MET A 268 -6.26 9.63 -0.22
C MET A 268 -6.82 10.86 0.52
N PRO A 269 -7.36 11.86 -0.19
CA PRO A 269 -7.97 13.02 0.45
C PRO A 269 -9.21 12.60 1.25
N ARG A 270 -9.54 13.36 2.30
CA ARG A 270 -10.69 13.06 3.19
C ARG A 270 -12.00 12.88 2.42
N GLY A 271 -12.18 13.63 1.33
CA GLY A 271 -13.38 13.50 0.48
C GLY A 271 -13.55 12.16 -0.21
N VAL A 272 -12.50 11.33 -0.28
CA VAL A 272 -12.55 9.96 -0.83
C VAL A 272 -12.86 8.92 0.25
N TRP A 273 -12.65 9.23 1.53
CA TRP A 273 -12.77 8.26 2.63
C TRP A 273 -14.13 7.58 2.72
N PRO A 274 -15.27 8.26 2.60
CA PRO A 274 -16.58 7.58 2.63
C PRO A 274 -16.67 6.48 1.57
N ALA A 275 -16.30 6.78 0.33
CA ALA A 275 -16.34 5.81 -0.75
C ALA A 275 -15.31 4.67 -0.57
N LEU A 276 -14.12 4.97 -0.01
CA LEU A 276 -13.09 3.98 0.33
C LEU A 276 -13.59 3.02 1.41
N ILE A 277 -14.11 3.56 2.53
CA ILE A 277 -14.62 2.78 3.67
C ILE A 277 -15.79 1.89 3.23
N ASP A 278 -16.78 2.46 2.54
CA ASP A 278 -17.93 1.71 2.03
C ASP A 278 -17.51 0.65 1.00
N GLY A 279 -16.51 0.94 0.18
CA GLY A 279 -15.93 -0.01 -0.77
C GLY A 279 -15.23 -1.18 -0.08
N ILE A 280 -14.43 -0.91 0.95
CA ILE A 280 -13.76 -1.93 1.75
C ILE A 280 -14.81 -2.82 2.44
N ASP A 281 -15.79 -2.21 3.12
CA ASP A 281 -16.83 -2.95 3.87
C ASP A 281 -17.69 -3.80 2.94
N ARG A 282 -18.18 -3.25 1.83
CA ARG A 282 -18.95 -4.00 0.83
C ARG A 282 -18.16 -5.19 0.27
N THR A 283 -16.87 -4.98 -0.03
CA THR A 283 -16.02 -6.05 -0.57
C THR A 283 -15.77 -7.14 0.47
N ALA A 284 -15.62 -6.78 1.74
CA ALA A 284 -15.49 -7.71 2.84
C ALA A 284 -16.78 -8.54 3.06
N ASN A 285 -17.94 -7.91 2.98
CA ASN A 285 -19.23 -8.59 3.13
C ASN A 285 -19.49 -9.63 2.02
N ARG A 286 -19.02 -9.37 0.79
CA ARG A 286 -19.08 -10.35 -0.31
C ARG A 286 -18.28 -11.63 0.00
N ALA A 287 -17.18 -11.54 0.75
CA ALA A 287 -16.40 -12.70 1.13
C ALA A 287 -17.15 -13.60 2.12
N VAL A 288 -17.86 -13.02 3.08
CA VAL A 288 -18.67 -13.77 4.04
C VAL A 288 -19.81 -14.53 3.34
N SER A 289 -20.49 -13.88 2.40
CA SER A 289 -21.58 -14.51 1.64
C SER A 289 -21.08 -15.69 0.76
N SER A 290 -19.87 -15.63 0.23
CA SER A 290 -19.30 -16.73 -0.55
C SER A 290 -18.86 -17.92 0.30
N GLU A 291 -18.39 -17.69 1.53
CA GLU A 291 -18.04 -18.76 2.49
C GLU A 291 -19.27 -19.52 3.01
N GLN A 292 -20.44 -18.85 3.09
CA GLN A 292 -21.69 -19.48 3.53
C GLN A 292 -22.39 -20.28 2.41
N ALA A 293 -22.02 -20.04 1.15
CA ALA A 293 -22.61 -20.69 -0.01
C ALA A 293 -21.78 -21.89 -0.53
N SER A 294 -20.62 -22.15 0.05
CA SER A 294 -19.71 -23.27 -0.25
C SER A 294 -19.72 -24.35 0.82
#